data_d43c6f95022cb022e77e03b0cb909bd5
#
_entry.id   d43c6f95022cb022e77e03b0cb909bd5
#
_cell.length_a   1.000
_cell.length_b   1.000
_cell.length_c   1.000
_cell.angle_alpha   90.00
_cell.angle_beta   90.00
_cell.angle_gamma   90.00
#
_symmetry.space_group_name_H-M   'P 1'
#
loop_
_entity.id
_entity.type
_entity.pdbx_description
1 polymer ?
#
loop_
_entity_poly.entity_id
_entity_poly.type
_entity_poly.pdbx_seq_one_letter_code
_entity_poly.pdbx_strand_id
1 'polypeptide(L)'
;YDLVLAYGVANAFNNIDPDIFPLDKFWEQGVSCALLCKYFAEEVGVIETEKLFVCGLLHNLGELVLVQLNPEAANKCASISNENTPLILQKKHLGFSYADVSSELLKLWGIPLDISNIVAKTHVSEHTAQSKEEKIIQLAYLLALNNVNSELYSTHADVTEDMYESLGIDLQCVNNALDFSNLQLMSALAL
;
A
#
# COMPACT_ATOMS: atom_id res chain seq x y z
N TYR A 1 -4.68 -17.53 8.76
CA TYR A 1 -5.76 -16.52 8.64
C TYR A 1 -5.50 -15.61 7.43
N ASP A 2 -4.25 -15.21 7.19
CA ASP A 2 -3.85 -14.24 6.18
C ASP A 2 -4.00 -14.75 4.74
N LEU A 3 -3.67 -16.02 4.49
CA LEU A 3 -3.86 -16.69 3.20
C LEU A 3 -5.35 -16.82 2.82
N VAL A 4 -6.22 -17.07 3.79
CA VAL A 4 -7.67 -17.18 3.56
C VAL A 4 -8.26 -15.81 3.22
N LEU A 5 -7.78 -14.77 3.89
CA LEU A 5 -8.19 -13.40 3.61
C LEU A 5 -7.71 -12.96 2.22
N ALA A 6 -6.44 -13.18 1.90
CA ALA A 6 -5.87 -12.85 0.59
C ALA A 6 -6.62 -13.59 -0.55
N TYR A 7 -6.94 -14.87 -0.36
CA TYR A 7 -7.71 -15.65 -1.33
C TYR A 7 -9.15 -15.15 -1.48
N GLY A 8 -9.81 -14.78 -0.37
CA GLY A 8 -11.16 -14.21 -0.37
C GLY A 8 -11.20 -12.88 -1.12
N VAL A 9 -10.19 -12.01 -0.88
CA VAL A 9 -10.04 -10.73 -1.58
C VAL A 9 -9.79 -10.95 -3.08
N ALA A 10 -8.86 -11.82 -3.45
CA ALA A 10 -8.57 -12.12 -4.85
C ALA A 10 -9.83 -12.61 -5.59
N ASN A 11 -10.63 -13.46 -4.95
CA ASN A 11 -11.88 -13.94 -5.55
C ASN A 11 -12.96 -12.85 -5.68
N ALA A 12 -13.02 -11.89 -4.78
CA ALA A 12 -13.98 -10.78 -4.87
C ALA A 12 -13.75 -9.90 -6.11
N PHE A 13 -12.52 -9.88 -6.64
CA PHE A 13 -12.10 -9.04 -7.76
C PHE A 13 -11.62 -9.82 -9.00
N ASN A 14 -11.88 -11.12 -9.07
CA ASN A 14 -11.47 -11.97 -10.18
C ASN A 14 -12.14 -11.65 -11.53
N ASN A 15 -13.21 -10.84 -11.53
CA ASN A 15 -13.93 -10.43 -12.73
C ASN A 15 -13.32 -9.16 -13.40
N ILE A 16 -12.25 -8.60 -12.86
CA ILE A 16 -11.57 -7.46 -13.49
C ILE A 16 -10.79 -7.98 -14.69
N ASP A 17 -11.06 -7.39 -15.85
CA ASP A 17 -10.38 -7.73 -17.10
C ASP A 17 -8.91 -7.28 -17.05
N PRO A 18 -7.95 -8.21 -17.18
CA PRO A 18 -6.52 -7.89 -17.17
C PRO A 18 -6.08 -6.94 -18.28
N ASP A 19 -6.81 -6.90 -19.40
CA ASP A 19 -6.54 -5.99 -20.52
C ASP A 19 -6.94 -4.53 -20.18
N ILE A 20 -7.82 -4.36 -19.17
CA ILE A 20 -8.29 -3.05 -18.74
C ILE A 20 -7.50 -2.55 -17.54
N PHE A 21 -7.10 -3.45 -16.64
CA PHE A 21 -6.41 -3.10 -15.40
C PHE A 21 -5.27 -4.07 -15.09
N PRO A 22 -4.03 -3.59 -14.85
CA PRO A 22 -2.86 -4.43 -14.61
C PRO A 22 -2.86 -5.04 -13.20
N LEU A 23 -3.67 -6.08 -12.98
CA LEU A 23 -3.80 -6.77 -11.70
C LEU A 23 -2.47 -7.27 -11.14
N ASP A 24 -1.54 -7.68 -12.01
CA ASP A 24 -0.21 -8.15 -11.58
C ASP A 24 0.57 -7.03 -10.87
N LYS A 25 0.62 -5.83 -11.46
CA LYS A 25 1.24 -4.64 -10.83
C LYS A 25 0.53 -4.25 -9.54
N PHE A 26 -0.78 -4.33 -9.51
CA PHE A 26 -1.57 -4.06 -8.30
C PHE A 26 -1.18 -4.98 -7.15
N TRP A 27 -1.14 -6.29 -7.41
CA TRP A 27 -0.75 -7.27 -6.38
C TRP A 27 0.73 -7.18 -6.02
N GLU A 28 1.60 -6.91 -6.98
CA GLU A 28 3.03 -6.67 -6.73
C GLU A 28 3.22 -5.51 -5.74
N GLN A 29 2.54 -4.39 -5.93
CA GLN A 29 2.57 -3.26 -5.02
C GLN A 29 2.00 -3.64 -3.64
N GLY A 30 0.87 -4.34 -3.59
CA GLY A 30 0.25 -4.78 -2.34
C GLY A 30 1.16 -5.70 -1.52
N VAL A 31 1.77 -6.69 -2.17
CA VAL A 31 2.70 -7.63 -1.52
C VAL A 31 3.99 -6.92 -1.08
N SER A 32 4.55 -6.05 -1.92
CA SER A 32 5.72 -5.25 -1.55
C SER A 32 5.43 -4.39 -0.32
N CYS A 33 4.29 -3.69 -0.30
CA CYS A 33 3.88 -2.89 0.85
C CYS A 33 3.71 -3.75 2.11
N ALA A 34 3.11 -4.93 2.00
CA ALA A 34 2.93 -5.87 3.12
C ALA A 34 4.27 -6.34 3.70
N LEU A 35 5.21 -6.72 2.84
CA LEU A 35 6.56 -7.17 3.24
C LEU A 35 7.34 -6.04 3.94
N LEU A 36 7.29 -4.82 3.39
CA LEU A 36 7.90 -3.64 3.99
C LEU A 36 7.27 -3.28 5.34
N CYS A 37 5.93 -3.33 5.45
CA CYS A 37 5.24 -3.12 6.71
C CYS A 37 5.70 -4.11 7.78
N LYS A 38 5.78 -5.40 7.45
CA LYS A 38 6.25 -6.43 8.38
C LYS A 38 7.70 -6.20 8.78
N TYR A 39 8.59 -5.96 7.81
CA TYR A 39 10.01 -5.70 8.07
C TYR A 39 10.20 -4.54 9.04
N PHE A 40 9.60 -3.37 8.74
CA PHE A 40 9.73 -2.21 9.62
C PHE A 40 9.08 -2.43 10.99
N ALA A 41 7.97 -3.16 11.07
CA ALA A 41 7.34 -3.50 12.34
C ALA A 41 8.28 -4.32 13.25
N GLU A 42 8.98 -5.30 12.67
CA GLU A 42 9.99 -6.10 13.37
C GLU A 42 11.17 -5.24 13.85
N GLU A 43 11.71 -4.38 12.98
CA GLU A 43 12.85 -3.49 13.30
C GLU A 43 12.53 -2.50 14.42
N VAL A 44 11.32 -1.93 14.45
CA VAL A 44 10.94 -0.93 15.47
C VAL A 44 10.26 -1.54 16.70
N GLY A 45 10.16 -2.87 16.77
CA GLY A 45 9.64 -3.60 17.91
C GLY A 45 8.12 -3.51 18.09
N VAL A 46 7.35 -3.43 16.99
CA VAL A 46 5.89 -3.58 17.04
C VAL A 46 5.56 -5.06 17.22
N ILE A 47 4.69 -5.38 18.19
CA ILE A 47 4.39 -6.79 18.56
C ILE A 47 3.55 -7.48 17.47
N GLU A 48 2.57 -6.76 16.89
CA GLU A 48 1.61 -7.33 15.93
C GLU A 48 2.08 -7.14 14.48
N THR A 49 3.21 -7.75 14.12
CA THR A 49 3.83 -7.59 12.79
C THR A 49 2.96 -8.15 11.68
N GLU A 50 2.25 -9.26 11.92
CA GLU A 50 1.32 -9.87 10.95
C GLU A 50 0.11 -8.96 10.68
N LYS A 51 -0.38 -8.23 11.68
CA LYS A 51 -1.42 -7.23 11.47
C LYS A 51 -0.98 -6.16 10.47
N LEU A 52 0.24 -5.67 10.60
CA LEU A 52 0.78 -4.67 9.68
C LEU A 52 1.04 -5.23 8.28
N PHE A 53 1.44 -6.50 8.17
CA PHE A 53 1.48 -7.21 6.88
C PHE A 53 0.11 -7.18 6.20
N VAL A 54 -0.96 -7.52 6.92
CA VAL A 54 -2.33 -7.49 6.40
C VAL A 54 -2.74 -6.07 6.00
N CYS A 55 -2.42 -5.06 6.82
CA CYS A 55 -2.69 -3.66 6.46
C CYS A 55 -2.02 -3.27 5.14
N GLY A 56 -0.74 -3.62 4.98
CA GLY A 56 0.02 -3.37 3.76
C GLY A 56 -0.56 -4.09 2.54
N LEU A 57 -1.02 -5.33 2.70
CA LEU A 57 -1.62 -6.09 1.60
C LEU A 57 -2.95 -5.51 1.12
N LEU A 58 -3.73 -4.95 2.05
CA LEU A 58 -5.11 -4.51 1.78
C LEU A 58 -5.24 -2.99 1.59
N HIS A 59 -4.15 -2.23 1.68
CA HIS A 59 -4.21 -0.76 1.70
C HIS A 59 -4.87 -0.15 0.46
N ASN A 60 -4.75 -0.78 -0.70
CA ASN A 60 -5.17 -0.21 -1.98
C ASN A 60 -6.41 -0.88 -2.60
N LEU A 61 -7.17 -1.69 -1.85
CA LEU A 61 -8.38 -2.36 -2.37
C LEU A 61 -9.42 -1.38 -2.95
N GLY A 62 -9.44 -0.15 -2.47
CA GLY A 62 -10.29 0.91 -2.99
C GLY A 62 -10.08 1.18 -4.49
N GLU A 63 -8.87 0.94 -5.01
CA GLU A 63 -8.62 1.03 -6.45
C GLU A 63 -9.43 -0.02 -7.22
N LEU A 64 -9.42 -1.27 -6.77
CA LEU A 64 -10.21 -2.35 -7.42
C LEU A 64 -11.71 -2.08 -7.36
N VAL A 65 -12.20 -1.50 -6.25
CA VAL A 65 -13.60 -1.07 -6.13
C VAL A 65 -13.93 -0.03 -7.19
N LEU A 66 -13.05 0.98 -7.35
CA LEU A 66 -13.26 2.04 -8.36
C LEU A 66 -13.19 1.48 -9.79
N VAL A 67 -12.26 0.57 -10.08
CA VAL A 67 -12.17 -0.09 -11.39
C VAL A 67 -13.47 -0.80 -11.75
N GLN A 68 -14.11 -1.47 -10.79
CA GLN A 68 -15.39 -2.17 -11.02
C GLN A 68 -16.59 -1.22 -11.10
N LEU A 69 -16.68 -0.23 -10.22
CA LEU A 69 -17.88 0.60 -10.08
C LEU A 69 -17.86 1.84 -10.98
N ASN A 70 -16.68 2.39 -11.24
CA ASN A 70 -16.49 3.58 -12.07
C ASN A 70 -15.15 3.54 -12.82
N PRO A 71 -15.05 2.70 -13.88
CA PRO A 71 -13.83 2.53 -14.66
C PRO A 71 -13.29 3.85 -15.25
N GLU A 72 -14.20 4.77 -15.63
CA GLU A 72 -13.79 6.07 -16.17
C GLU A 72 -13.04 6.91 -15.14
N ALA A 73 -13.54 6.97 -13.89
CA ALA A 73 -12.87 7.68 -12.81
C ALA A 73 -11.55 6.99 -12.41
N ALA A 74 -11.53 5.66 -12.35
CA ALA A 74 -10.32 4.88 -12.11
C ALA A 74 -9.25 5.17 -13.17
N ASN A 75 -9.62 5.20 -14.44
CA ASN A 75 -8.70 5.50 -15.55
C ASN A 75 -8.10 6.91 -15.46
N LYS A 76 -8.88 7.91 -15.02
CA LYS A 76 -8.36 9.27 -14.76
C LYS A 76 -7.31 9.28 -13.63
N CYS A 77 -7.47 8.43 -12.63
CA CYS A 77 -6.51 8.29 -11.54
C CYS A 77 -5.26 7.46 -11.91
N ALA A 78 -5.32 6.67 -12.98
CA ALA A 78 -4.21 5.85 -13.45
C ALA A 78 -3.14 6.64 -14.25
N SER A 79 -3.41 7.89 -14.63
CA SER A 79 -2.49 8.72 -15.41
C SER A 79 -1.40 9.35 -14.52
N ILE A 80 -0.67 8.51 -13.81
CA ILE A 80 0.39 8.93 -12.88
C ILE A 80 1.64 9.44 -13.60
N SER A 81 2.32 10.39 -12.98
CA SER A 81 3.58 10.97 -13.44
C SER A 81 4.36 11.53 -12.24
N ASN A 82 5.59 12.00 -12.46
CA ASN A 82 6.37 12.67 -11.41
C ASN A 82 5.65 13.87 -10.75
N GLU A 83 4.78 14.56 -11.49
CA GLU A 83 4.03 15.73 -10.99
C GLU A 83 2.64 15.34 -10.46
N ASN A 84 2.10 14.21 -10.92
CA ASN A 84 0.77 13.73 -10.57
C ASN A 84 0.86 12.36 -9.91
N THR A 85 1.13 12.36 -8.62
CA THR A 85 1.14 11.13 -7.81
C THR A 85 -0.26 10.53 -7.71
N PRO A 86 -0.41 9.23 -7.39
CA PRO A 86 -1.72 8.60 -7.24
C PRO A 86 -2.64 9.38 -6.30
N LEU A 87 -2.12 9.87 -5.16
CA LEU A 87 -2.93 10.61 -4.19
C LEU A 87 -3.43 11.94 -4.75
N ILE A 88 -2.60 12.68 -5.48
CA ILE A 88 -2.99 13.95 -6.14
C ILE A 88 -4.14 13.70 -7.11
N LEU A 89 -4.04 12.66 -7.95
CA LEU A 89 -5.07 12.31 -8.91
C LEU A 89 -6.37 11.87 -8.25
N GLN A 90 -6.29 11.05 -7.20
CA GLN A 90 -7.44 10.62 -6.43
C GLN A 90 -8.17 11.82 -5.81
N LYS A 91 -7.45 12.71 -5.12
CA LYS A 91 -8.05 13.92 -4.54
C LYS A 91 -8.66 14.83 -5.59
N LYS A 92 -8.01 15.00 -6.75
CA LYS A 92 -8.48 15.82 -7.85
C LYS A 92 -9.75 15.30 -8.51
N HIS A 93 -9.81 13.99 -8.77
CA HIS A 93 -10.89 13.38 -9.57
C HIS A 93 -12.00 12.74 -8.75
N LEU A 94 -11.71 12.33 -7.50
CA LEU A 94 -12.66 11.63 -6.62
C LEU A 94 -13.03 12.47 -5.39
N GLY A 95 -12.15 13.34 -4.91
CA GLY A 95 -12.32 14.06 -3.64
C GLY A 95 -11.94 13.24 -2.39
N PHE A 96 -11.63 11.96 -2.56
CA PHE A 96 -11.18 11.02 -1.51
C PHE A 96 -10.01 10.18 -2.02
N SER A 97 -9.40 9.36 -1.14
CA SER A 97 -8.32 8.44 -1.50
C SER A 97 -8.82 6.99 -1.63
N TYR A 98 -8.05 6.15 -2.32
CA TYR A 98 -8.31 4.72 -2.33
C TYR A 98 -8.20 4.09 -0.93
N ALA A 99 -7.34 4.62 -0.06
CA ALA A 99 -7.24 4.19 1.32
C ALA A 99 -8.53 4.43 2.12
N ASP A 100 -9.24 5.55 1.86
CA ASP A 100 -10.55 5.82 2.46
C ASP A 100 -11.55 4.73 2.05
N VAL A 101 -11.60 4.39 0.76
CA VAL A 101 -12.50 3.34 0.23
C VAL A 101 -12.09 1.95 0.76
N SER A 102 -10.79 1.65 0.79
CA SER A 102 -10.29 0.38 1.35
C SER A 102 -10.72 0.21 2.79
N SER A 103 -10.56 1.25 3.62
CA SER A 103 -10.97 1.22 5.02
C SER A 103 -12.46 0.94 5.19
N GLU A 104 -13.32 1.61 4.42
CA GLU A 104 -14.77 1.38 4.47
C GLU A 104 -15.14 -0.04 4.01
N LEU A 105 -14.50 -0.53 2.94
CA LEU A 105 -14.70 -1.91 2.47
C LEU A 105 -14.33 -2.93 3.54
N LEU A 106 -13.19 -2.75 4.21
CA LEU A 106 -12.73 -3.64 5.28
C LEU A 106 -13.71 -3.66 6.46
N LYS A 107 -14.29 -2.50 6.83
CA LYS A 107 -15.34 -2.41 7.85
C LYS A 107 -16.59 -3.17 7.44
N LEU A 108 -17.01 -3.04 6.18
CA LEU A 108 -18.17 -3.78 5.64
C LEU A 108 -17.94 -5.29 5.64
N TRP A 109 -16.71 -5.74 5.45
CA TRP A 109 -16.35 -7.16 5.53
C TRP A 109 -16.15 -7.68 6.96
N GLY A 110 -16.35 -6.83 7.97
CA GLY A 110 -16.20 -7.22 9.37
C GLY A 110 -14.73 -7.42 9.80
N ILE A 111 -13.78 -6.87 9.06
CA ILE A 111 -12.36 -6.87 9.44
C ILE A 111 -12.19 -5.97 10.69
N PRO A 112 -11.34 -6.37 11.66
CA PRO A 112 -11.11 -5.60 12.88
C PRO A 112 -10.84 -4.13 12.60
N LEU A 113 -11.43 -3.25 13.43
CA LEU A 113 -11.36 -1.80 13.24
C LEU A 113 -9.94 -1.24 13.33
N ASP A 114 -9.07 -1.86 14.09
CA ASP A 114 -7.66 -1.47 14.18
C ASP A 114 -6.94 -1.62 12.83
N ILE A 115 -7.22 -2.67 12.06
CA ILE A 115 -6.70 -2.85 10.70
C ILE A 115 -7.28 -1.78 9.76
N SER A 116 -8.60 -1.63 9.71
CA SER A 116 -9.24 -0.66 8.81
C SER A 116 -8.83 0.79 9.12
N ASN A 117 -8.62 1.12 10.40
CA ASN A 117 -8.16 2.44 10.82
C ASN A 117 -6.71 2.72 10.39
N ILE A 118 -5.80 1.74 10.49
CA ILE A 118 -4.43 1.87 9.99
C ILE A 118 -4.43 2.05 8.47
N VAL A 119 -5.22 1.25 7.74
CA VAL A 119 -5.35 1.36 6.28
C VAL A 119 -5.83 2.75 5.87
N ALA A 120 -6.79 3.35 6.56
CA ALA A 120 -7.27 4.70 6.30
C ALA A 120 -6.16 5.77 6.38
N LYS A 121 -5.08 5.48 7.11
CA LYS A 121 -3.95 6.40 7.31
C LYS A 121 -2.81 6.26 6.30
N THR A 122 -2.95 5.40 5.31
CA THR A 122 -1.93 5.21 4.27
C THR A 122 -1.59 6.52 3.53
N HIS A 123 -2.56 7.40 3.34
CA HIS A 123 -2.45 8.65 2.58
C HIS A 123 -2.74 9.90 3.42
N VAL A 124 -2.30 9.98 4.65
CA VAL A 124 -2.46 11.22 5.44
C VAL A 124 -1.30 12.16 5.16
N SER A 125 -1.61 13.30 4.57
CA SER A 125 -0.71 14.44 4.52
C SER A 125 -0.73 15.16 5.86
N GLU A 126 0.44 15.30 6.50
CA GLU A 126 0.80 16.25 7.56
C GLU A 126 0.48 15.92 9.04
N HIS A 127 1.54 15.96 9.83
CA HIS A 127 1.75 16.50 11.21
C HIS A 127 0.75 16.19 12.34
N THR A 128 -0.17 15.25 12.21
CA THR A 128 -0.89 14.71 13.37
C THR A 128 -0.01 13.69 14.08
N ALA A 129 -0.01 13.69 15.41
CA ALA A 129 0.65 12.65 16.20
C ALA A 129 0.17 11.28 15.74
N GLN A 130 1.04 10.58 15.01
CA GLN A 130 0.74 9.31 14.40
C GLN A 130 1.31 8.18 15.25
N SER A 131 0.60 7.05 15.30
CA SER A 131 1.14 5.85 15.90
C SER A 131 2.32 5.31 15.07
N LYS A 132 3.12 4.41 15.65
CA LYS A 132 4.20 3.74 14.89
C LYS A 132 3.64 3.00 13.68
N GLU A 133 2.51 2.34 13.85
CA GLU A 133 1.83 1.58 12.80
C GLU A 133 1.40 2.47 11.63
N GLU A 134 0.86 3.67 11.90
CA GLU A 134 0.50 4.63 10.86
C GLU A 134 1.72 5.14 10.08
N LYS A 135 2.83 5.42 10.77
CA LYS A 135 4.08 5.83 10.13
C LYS A 135 4.67 4.71 9.27
N ILE A 136 4.62 3.46 9.75
CA ILE A 136 5.12 2.30 9.02
C ILE A 136 4.36 2.12 7.71
N ILE A 137 3.03 2.15 7.73
CA ILE A 137 2.25 1.92 6.51
C ILE A 137 2.46 3.04 5.48
N GLN A 138 2.62 4.28 5.92
CA GLN A 138 2.91 5.42 5.02
C GLN A 138 4.27 5.29 4.36
N LEU A 139 5.31 4.98 5.11
CA LEU A 139 6.65 4.75 4.59
C LEU A 139 6.67 3.55 3.63
N ALA A 140 6.08 2.44 4.05
CA ALA A 140 6.01 1.21 3.24
C ALA A 140 5.24 1.43 1.92
N TYR A 141 4.15 2.17 1.95
CA TYR A 141 3.38 2.51 0.76
C TYR A 141 4.21 3.29 -0.27
N LEU A 142 4.90 4.36 0.16
CA LEU A 142 5.70 5.17 -0.75
C LEU A 142 6.85 4.36 -1.37
N LEU A 143 7.54 3.57 -0.57
CA LEU A 143 8.61 2.70 -1.05
C LEU A 143 8.11 1.64 -2.03
N ALA A 144 6.96 1.00 -1.74
CA ALA A 144 6.35 0.02 -2.63
C ALA A 144 5.89 0.65 -3.94
N LEU A 145 5.23 1.82 -3.88
CA LEU A 145 4.80 2.57 -5.06
C LEU A 145 5.99 2.91 -5.96
N ASN A 146 7.06 3.44 -5.38
CA ASN A 146 8.27 3.83 -6.12
C ASN A 146 8.96 2.62 -6.75
N ASN A 147 9.05 1.52 -6.01
CA ASN A 147 9.70 0.30 -6.46
C ASN A 147 8.97 -0.33 -7.67
N VAL A 148 7.66 -0.42 -7.60
CA VAL A 148 6.83 -1.00 -8.68
C VAL A 148 6.73 -0.07 -9.90
N ASN A 149 6.89 1.23 -9.71
CA ASN A 149 6.87 2.24 -10.78
C ASN A 149 8.25 2.91 -10.97
N SER A 150 9.32 2.10 -10.94
CA SER A 150 10.70 2.58 -11.03
C SER A 150 11.05 3.28 -12.35
N GLU A 151 10.22 3.14 -13.38
CA GLU A 151 10.30 3.90 -14.61
C GLU A 151 9.84 5.36 -14.47
N LEU A 152 9.02 5.66 -13.44
CA LEU A 152 8.48 6.99 -13.18
C LEU A 152 9.10 7.67 -11.96
N TYR A 153 9.39 6.89 -10.92
CA TYR A 153 9.83 7.40 -9.63
C TYR A 153 11.21 6.89 -9.27
N SER A 154 12.04 7.75 -8.66
CA SER A 154 13.23 7.27 -7.96
C SER A 154 12.82 6.46 -6.73
N THR A 155 13.68 5.54 -6.29
CA THR A 155 13.40 4.61 -5.16
C THR A 155 12.89 5.33 -3.90
N HIS A 156 13.38 6.53 -3.64
CA HIS A 156 13.04 7.32 -2.45
C HIS A 156 12.19 8.57 -2.79
N ALA A 157 11.48 8.59 -3.93
CA ALA A 157 10.62 9.71 -4.26
C ALA A 157 9.57 9.94 -3.16
N ASP A 158 9.42 11.20 -2.74
CA ASP A 158 8.53 11.63 -1.64
C ASP A 158 8.81 10.99 -0.26
N VAL A 159 9.89 10.22 -0.12
CA VAL A 159 10.35 9.69 1.17
C VAL A 159 11.30 10.69 1.78
N THR A 160 10.91 11.26 2.92
CA THR A 160 11.74 12.21 3.67
C THR A 160 12.51 11.52 4.79
N GLU A 161 13.65 12.10 5.19
CA GLU A 161 14.45 11.61 6.30
C GLU A 161 13.63 11.51 7.60
N ASP A 162 12.78 12.51 7.87
CA ASP A 162 11.90 12.54 9.03
C ASP A 162 10.93 11.34 9.10
N MET A 163 10.51 10.79 7.97
CA MET A 163 9.60 9.64 7.93
C MET A 163 10.22 8.40 8.57
N TYR A 164 11.48 8.10 8.29
CA TYR A 164 12.13 6.92 8.86
C TYR A 164 12.86 7.22 10.18
N GLU A 165 13.45 8.40 10.37
CA GLU A 165 14.06 8.79 11.65
C GLU A 165 13.03 8.87 12.79
N SER A 166 11.80 9.32 12.49
CA SER A 166 10.72 9.34 13.48
C SER A 166 10.28 7.94 13.96
N LEU A 167 10.68 6.89 13.25
CA LEU A 167 10.55 5.49 13.64
C LEU A 167 11.78 4.95 14.38
N GLY A 168 12.86 5.72 14.43
CA GLY A 168 14.14 5.32 15.03
C GLY A 168 14.98 4.43 14.14
N ILE A 169 14.77 4.47 12.81
CA ILE A 169 15.54 3.74 11.81
C ILE A 169 16.28 4.70 10.88
N ASP A 170 17.30 4.20 10.22
CA ASP A 170 18.15 4.96 9.29
C ASP A 170 17.93 4.55 7.83
N LEU A 171 18.56 5.27 6.91
CA LEU A 171 18.49 4.98 5.48
C LEU A 171 19.02 3.58 5.13
N GLN A 172 19.99 3.06 5.90
CA GLN A 172 20.49 1.71 5.67
C GLN A 172 19.42 0.65 5.96
N CYS A 173 18.65 0.83 7.03
CA CYS A 173 17.51 -0.02 7.35
C CYS A 173 16.45 0.03 6.24
N VAL A 174 16.16 1.22 5.69
CA VAL A 174 15.23 1.39 4.56
C VAL A 174 15.71 0.62 3.32
N ASN A 175 16.99 0.71 2.98
CA ASN A 175 17.56 -0.01 1.84
C ASN A 175 17.55 -1.54 2.05
N ASN A 176 17.86 -2.00 3.25
CA ASN A 176 17.79 -3.43 3.59
C ASN A 176 16.36 -3.97 3.48
N ALA A 177 15.36 -3.17 3.87
CA ALA A 177 13.94 -3.53 3.73
C ALA A 177 13.53 -3.68 2.27
N LEU A 178 13.98 -2.78 1.39
CA LEU A 178 13.75 -2.85 -0.05
C LEU A 178 14.39 -4.09 -0.66
N ASP A 179 15.66 -4.39 -0.33
CA ASP A 179 16.36 -5.58 -0.81
C ASP A 179 15.63 -6.85 -0.36
N PHE A 180 15.19 -6.91 0.91
CA PHE A 180 14.40 -8.01 1.43
C PHE A 180 13.09 -8.19 0.65
N SER A 181 12.33 -7.11 0.45
CA SER A 181 11.06 -7.13 -0.29
C SER A 181 11.25 -7.65 -1.71
N ASN A 182 12.27 -7.14 -2.43
CA ASN A 182 12.57 -7.56 -3.80
C ASN A 182 12.96 -9.03 -3.89
N LEU A 183 13.76 -9.54 -2.98
CA LEU A 183 14.13 -10.97 -2.94
C LEU A 183 12.92 -11.87 -2.71
N GLN A 184 11.99 -11.48 -1.81
CA GLN A 184 10.78 -12.23 -1.54
C GLN A 184 9.83 -12.23 -2.75
N LEU A 185 9.65 -11.08 -3.41
CA LEU A 185 8.84 -10.96 -4.62
C LEU A 185 9.39 -11.83 -5.75
N MET A 186 10.70 -11.79 -6.01
CA MET A 186 11.33 -12.64 -7.03
C MET A 186 11.14 -14.13 -6.74
N SER A 187 11.21 -14.53 -5.47
CA SER A 187 11.00 -15.93 -5.07
C SER A 187 9.55 -16.37 -5.28
N ALA A 188 8.59 -15.48 -5.06
CA ALA A 188 7.16 -15.77 -5.26
C ALA A 188 6.78 -15.87 -6.74
N LEU A 189 7.42 -15.07 -7.61
CA LEU A 189 7.19 -15.07 -9.07
C LEU A 189 7.90 -16.22 -9.81
N ALA A 190 8.87 -16.89 -9.17
CA ALA A 190 9.61 -18.02 -9.74
C ALA A 190 8.89 -19.38 -9.57
N LEU A 191 7.75 -19.42 -8.91
CA LEU A 191 6.88 -20.61 -8.69
C LEU A 191 5.71 -20.60 -9.65
#